data_c9fa990f8fc9a0c5087f020594645153
#
_entry.id   c9fa990f8fc9a0c5087f020594645153
#
_cell.length_a   1.000
_cell.length_b   1.000
_cell.length_c   1.000
_cell.angle_alpha   90.00
_cell.angle_beta   90.00
_cell.angle_gamma   90.00
#
_symmetry.space_group_name_H-M   'P 1'
#
loop_
_entity.id
_entity.type
_entity.pdbx_description
1 polymer ?
#
loop_
_entity_poly.entity_id
_entity_poly.type
_entity_poly.pdbx_seq_one_letter_code
_entity_poly.pdbx_strand_id
1 'polypeptide(L)'
;MTKLVFSSLEGMEQNFAILDLIPDTHAWVKNVAGAFIYGNRLFFERFGFTSLQGLLGHCDFDLAPAHLAEKYTRDDALVLRGKQVRDRLELIGGADQRADWFLTSKWPVYDPVDKIIGTFGISRHLN
;
A
#
# COMPACT_ATOMS: atom_id res chain seq x y z
N MET A 1 1.97 -22.01 -1.55
CA MET A 1 2.10 -20.55 -1.71
C MET A 1 1.85 -19.87 -0.37
N THR A 2 2.71 -18.93 -0.03
CA THR A 2 2.58 -18.18 1.22
C THR A 2 1.44 -17.17 1.12
N LYS A 3 0.56 -17.17 2.09
CA LYS A 3 -0.50 -16.17 2.23
C LYS A 3 -0.21 -15.28 3.42
N LEU A 4 -0.56 -14.00 3.29
CA LEU A 4 -0.49 -13.05 4.39
C LEU A 4 -1.82 -13.12 5.14
N VAL A 5 -1.79 -13.61 6.37
CA VAL A 5 -3.00 -13.87 7.17
C VAL A 5 -2.98 -13.09 8.46
N PHE A 6 -4.05 -12.35 8.73
CA PHE A 6 -4.24 -11.62 9.98
C PHE A 6 -5.66 -11.83 10.48
N SER A 7 -5.82 -11.91 11.81
CA SER A 7 -7.15 -12.02 12.42
C SER A 7 -7.99 -10.77 12.16
N SER A 8 -7.36 -9.60 12.16
CA SER A 8 -7.99 -8.34 11.79
C SER A 8 -6.92 -7.36 11.34
N LEU A 9 -7.34 -6.26 10.70
CA LEU A 9 -6.41 -5.22 10.28
C LEU A 9 -6.11 -4.21 11.40
N GLU A 10 -6.86 -4.24 12.50
CA GLU A 10 -6.64 -3.35 13.63
C GLU A 10 -5.36 -3.72 14.37
N GLY A 11 -4.57 -2.71 14.73
CA GLY A 11 -3.35 -2.89 15.52
C GLY A 11 -2.22 -3.58 14.78
N MET A 12 -2.34 -3.78 13.47
CA MET A 12 -1.32 -4.50 12.71
C MET A 12 -0.04 -3.71 12.49
N GLU A 13 -0.04 -2.42 12.76
CA GLU A 13 1.13 -1.57 12.56
C GLU A 13 2.35 -2.07 13.34
N GLN A 14 2.15 -2.71 14.49
CA GLN A 14 3.26 -3.29 15.26
C GLN A 14 3.90 -4.46 14.52
N ASN A 15 3.11 -5.19 13.75
CA ASN A 15 3.61 -6.33 12.97
C ASN A 15 4.44 -5.88 11.77
N PHE A 16 4.26 -4.64 11.32
CA PHE A 16 4.94 -4.10 10.16
C PHE A 16 6.03 -3.09 10.50
N ALA A 17 6.31 -2.86 11.79
CA ALA A 17 7.33 -1.89 12.21
C ALA A 17 8.70 -2.18 11.59
N ILE A 18 8.99 -3.45 11.34
CA ILE A 18 10.26 -3.85 10.71
C ILE A 18 10.44 -3.24 9.31
N LEU A 19 9.35 -2.91 8.65
CA LEU A 19 9.41 -2.32 7.29
C LEU A 19 10.05 -0.93 7.28
N ASP A 20 10.05 -0.23 8.42
CA ASP A 20 10.76 1.04 8.54
C ASP A 20 12.28 0.86 8.50
N LEU A 21 12.77 -0.35 8.72
CA LEU A 21 14.19 -0.64 8.72
C LEU A 21 14.71 -1.07 7.35
N ILE A 22 13.83 -1.30 6.38
CA ILE A 22 14.22 -1.73 5.04
C ILE A 22 14.45 -0.48 4.18
N PRO A 23 15.70 -0.26 3.69
CA PRO A 23 15.99 0.95 2.90
C PRO A 23 15.19 1.00 1.61
N ASP A 24 14.83 2.21 1.20
CA ASP A 24 14.26 2.52 -0.11
C ASP A 24 12.98 1.76 -0.45
N THR A 25 12.26 1.27 0.57
CA THR A 25 11.05 0.48 0.39
C THR A 25 9.86 1.22 0.98
N HIS A 26 8.87 1.49 0.13
CA HIS A 26 7.56 1.95 0.55
C HIS A 26 6.67 0.74 0.81
N ALA A 27 5.93 0.75 1.91
CA ALA A 27 5.01 -0.34 2.23
C ALA A 27 3.71 0.23 2.79
N TRP A 28 2.60 -0.37 2.42
CA TRP A 28 1.28 0.09 2.87
C TRP A 28 0.29 -1.06 2.93
N VAL A 29 -0.78 -0.85 3.68
CA VAL A 29 -1.93 -1.76 3.73
C VAL A 29 -3.20 -0.93 3.60
N LYS A 30 -4.14 -1.42 2.79
CA LYS A 30 -5.46 -0.85 2.64
C LYS A 30 -6.52 -1.87 3.04
N ASN A 31 -7.64 -1.38 3.55
CA ASN A 31 -8.82 -2.23 3.74
C ASN A 31 -9.54 -2.47 2.42
N VAL A 32 -10.63 -3.25 2.43
CA VAL A 32 -11.37 -3.58 1.21
C VAL A 32 -12.05 -2.37 0.57
N ALA A 33 -12.26 -1.31 1.33
CA ALA A 33 -12.83 -0.07 0.81
C ALA A 33 -11.78 0.84 0.17
N GLY A 34 -10.49 0.47 0.24
CA GLY A 34 -9.40 1.26 -0.33
C GLY A 34 -8.83 2.31 0.59
N ALA A 35 -9.20 2.32 1.86
CA ALA A 35 -8.65 3.25 2.83
C ALA A 35 -7.33 2.72 3.39
N PHE A 36 -6.34 3.60 3.51
CA PHE A 36 -5.07 3.24 4.12
C PHE A 36 -5.25 2.99 5.61
N ILE A 37 -4.75 1.85 6.06
CA ILE A 37 -4.73 1.47 7.48
C ILE A 37 -3.30 1.33 7.99
N TYR A 38 -2.31 1.37 7.10
CA TYR A 38 -0.90 1.38 7.43
C TYR A 38 -0.12 1.95 6.27
N GLY A 39 0.97 2.61 6.59
CA GLY A 39 2.03 2.97 5.65
C GLY A 39 3.29 3.16 6.45
N ASN A 40 4.42 2.64 5.97
CA ASN A 40 5.68 2.85 6.67
C ASN A 40 6.11 4.32 6.54
N ARG A 41 7.15 4.71 7.27
CA ARG A 41 7.58 6.10 7.32
C ARG A 41 7.89 6.65 5.94
N LEU A 42 8.63 5.92 5.12
CA LEU A 42 8.98 6.36 3.78
C LEU A 42 7.73 6.64 2.95
N PHE A 43 6.72 5.77 3.10
CA PHE A 43 5.46 5.94 2.37
C PHE A 43 4.70 7.18 2.81
N PHE A 44 4.42 7.32 4.11
CA PHE A 44 3.60 8.45 4.53
C PHE A 44 4.32 9.78 4.38
N GLU A 45 5.65 9.81 4.56
CA GLU A 45 6.42 11.05 4.36
C GLU A 45 6.44 11.47 2.89
N ARG A 46 6.47 10.52 1.96
CA ARG A 46 6.41 10.85 0.54
C ARG A 46 5.15 11.63 0.20
N PHE A 47 4.05 11.34 0.85
CA PHE A 47 2.77 12.02 0.61
C PHE A 47 2.52 13.19 1.55
N GLY A 48 3.55 13.64 2.25
CA GLY A 48 3.49 14.87 3.05
C GLY A 48 2.95 14.72 4.46
N PHE A 49 2.76 13.49 4.92
CA PHE A 49 2.32 13.25 6.28
C PHE A 49 3.50 13.15 7.23
N THR A 50 3.33 13.62 8.45
CA THR A 50 4.38 13.61 9.47
C THR A 50 4.25 12.43 10.43
N SER A 51 3.14 11.70 10.34
CA SER A 51 2.85 10.55 11.19
C SER A 51 1.95 9.57 10.46
N LEU A 52 1.92 8.33 10.95
CA LEU A 52 1.00 7.32 10.44
C LEU A 52 -0.45 7.77 10.58
N GLN A 53 -0.80 8.40 11.70
CA GLN A 53 -2.16 8.85 11.96
C GLN A 53 -2.67 9.80 10.88
N GLY A 54 -1.78 10.61 10.30
CA GLY A 54 -2.15 11.51 9.22
C GLY A 54 -2.60 10.79 7.95
N LEU A 55 -2.01 9.62 7.70
CA LEU A 55 -2.32 8.80 6.52
C LEU A 55 -3.63 8.02 6.69
N LEU A 56 -3.93 7.58 7.89
CA LEU A 56 -5.02 6.64 8.14
C LEU A 56 -6.36 7.19 7.66
N GLY A 57 -7.11 6.35 6.96
CA GLY A 57 -8.44 6.68 6.44
C GLY A 57 -8.46 7.35 5.08
N HIS A 58 -7.32 7.85 4.61
CA HIS A 58 -7.24 8.40 3.24
C HIS A 58 -7.25 7.28 2.20
N CYS A 59 -7.65 7.62 0.99
CA CYS A 59 -7.56 6.71 -0.16
C CYS A 59 -6.61 7.28 -1.21
N ASP A 60 -6.35 6.50 -2.25
CA ASP A 60 -5.42 6.93 -3.31
C ASP A 60 -5.80 8.26 -3.96
N PHE A 61 -7.10 8.51 -4.12
CA PHE A 61 -7.57 9.75 -4.76
C PHE A 61 -7.30 10.99 -3.91
N ASP A 62 -7.06 10.82 -2.61
CA ASP A 62 -6.64 11.92 -1.74
C ASP A 62 -5.15 12.25 -1.89
N LEU A 63 -4.35 11.25 -2.32
CA LEU A 63 -2.90 11.36 -2.29
C LEU A 63 -2.28 11.61 -3.67
N ALA A 64 -2.98 11.25 -4.74
CA ALA A 64 -2.41 11.25 -6.09
C ALA A 64 -3.39 11.85 -7.10
N PRO A 65 -2.90 12.35 -8.25
CA PRO A 65 -3.76 12.75 -9.34
C PRO A 65 -4.67 11.59 -9.79
N ALA A 66 -5.88 11.92 -10.24
CA ALA A 66 -6.89 10.92 -10.55
C ALA A 66 -6.40 9.87 -11.55
N HIS A 67 -5.65 10.28 -12.58
CA HIS A 67 -5.17 9.35 -13.60
C HIS A 67 -4.17 8.30 -13.05
N LEU A 68 -3.44 8.63 -11.99
CA LEU A 68 -2.56 7.67 -11.32
C LEU A 68 -3.37 6.85 -10.31
N ALA A 69 -4.23 7.50 -9.52
CA ALA A 69 -5.07 6.81 -8.54
C ALA A 69 -5.95 5.74 -9.20
N GLU A 70 -6.47 6.00 -10.40
CA GLU A 70 -7.26 5.02 -11.13
C GLU A 70 -6.46 3.75 -11.45
N LYS A 71 -5.18 3.89 -11.79
CA LYS A 71 -4.32 2.74 -12.05
C LYS A 71 -4.06 1.94 -10.78
N TYR A 72 -3.81 2.63 -9.66
CA TYR A 72 -3.56 1.97 -8.38
C TYR A 72 -4.79 1.16 -7.95
N THR A 73 -5.97 1.77 -8.04
CA THR A 73 -7.22 1.11 -7.61
C THR A 73 -7.63 0.00 -8.56
N ARG A 74 -7.28 0.10 -9.84
CA ARG A 74 -7.53 -0.99 -10.81
C ARG A 74 -6.75 -2.23 -10.43
N ASP A 75 -5.48 -2.08 -10.07
CA ASP A 75 -4.67 -3.20 -9.60
C ASP A 75 -5.16 -3.72 -8.25
N ASP A 76 -5.58 -2.84 -7.35
CA ASP A 76 -6.17 -3.26 -6.08
C ASP A 76 -7.42 -4.11 -6.29
N ALA A 77 -8.24 -3.79 -7.29
CA ALA A 77 -9.43 -4.59 -7.59
C ALA A 77 -9.06 -6.01 -8.01
N LEU A 78 -7.96 -6.19 -8.75
CA LEU A 78 -7.45 -7.53 -9.08
C LEU A 78 -7.01 -8.27 -7.82
N VAL A 79 -6.30 -7.58 -6.94
CA VAL A 79 -5.79 -8.17 -5.70
C VAL A 79 -6.95 -8.60 -4.79
N LEU A 80 -8.01 -7.79 -4.71
CA LEU A 80 -9.19 -8.12 -3.91
C LEU A 80 -9.95 -9.34 -4.46
N ARG A 81 -9.65 -9.76 -5.69
CA ARG A 81 -10.16 -11.01 -6.27
C ARG A 81 -9.19 -12.18 -6.11
N GLY A 82 -8.13 -12.00 -5.32
CA GLY A 82 -7.16 -13.05 -5.04
C GLY A 82 -5.96 -13.10 -5.98
N LYS A 83 -5.82 -12.13 -6.89
CA LYS A 83 -4.68 -12.06 -7.79
C LYS A 83 -3.49 -11.41 -7.09
N GLN A 84 -2.28 -11.69 -7.58
CA GLN A 84 -1.08 -10.95 -7.19
C GLN A 84 -0.73 -9.97 -8.31
N VAL A 85 -0.19 -8.81 -7.93
CA VAL A 85 0.50 -7.91 -8.85
C VAL A 85 1.97 -7.99 -8.47
N ARG A 86 2.85 -8.27 -9.44
CA ARG A 86 4.28 -8.44 -9.17
C ARG A 86 5.11 -7.56 -10.08
N ASP A 87 6.00 -6.79 -9.47
CA ASP A 87 6.99 -5.96 -10.18
C ASP A 87 6.37 -5.10 -11.28
N ARG A 88 5.23 -4.49 -10.97
CA ARG A 88 4.56 -3.57 -11.87
C ARG A 88 5.36 -2.28 -11.93
N LEU A 89 5.80 -1.91 -13.14
CA LEU A 89 6.44 -0.62 -13.35
C LEU A 89 5.36 0.46 -13.34
N GLU A 90 5.46 1.41 -12.42
CA GLU A 90 4.46 2.47 -12.35
C GLU A 90 5.03 3.79 -11.85
N LEU A 91 4.36 4.88 -12.21
CA LEU A 91 4.66 6.21 -11.70
C LEU A 91 3.93 6.39 -10.37
N ILE A 92 4.67 6.80 -9.36
CA ILE A 92 4.08 7.16 -8.06
C ILE A 92 4.41 8.62 -7.79
N GLY A 93 3.36 9.41 -7.57
CA GLY A 93 3.49 10.81 -7.22
C GLY A 93 3.92 11.00 -5.77
N GLY A 94 4.04 12.25 -5.38
CA GLY A 94 4.39 12.65 -4.02
C GLY A 94 3.74 13.98 -3.67
N ALA A 95 3.93 14.42 -2.43
CA ALA A 95 3.37 15.68 -1.95
C ALA A 95 3.89 16.90 -2.72
N ASP A 96 5.10 16.81 -3.27
CA ASP A 96 5.69 17.84 -4.12
C ASP A 96 5.23 17.76 -5.58
N GLN A 97 4.27 16.88 -5.86
CA GLN A 97 3.68 16.59 -7.18
C GLN A 97 4.68 16.00 -8.19
N ARG A 98 5.86 15.60 -7.74
CA ARG A 98 6.81 14.91 -8.60
C ARG A 98 6.47 13.42 -8.62
N ALA A 99 6.47 12.84 -9.82
CA ALA A 99 6.28 11.41 -9.97
C ALA A 99 7.60 10.76 -10.40
N ASP A 100 7.89 9.63 -9.80
CA ASP A 100 9.06 8.81 -10.12
C ASP A 100 8.63 7.39 -10.45
N TRP A 101 9.50 6.66 -11.13
CA TRP A 101 9.26 5.28 -11.48
C TRP A 101 9.58 4.35 -10.32
N PHE A 102 8.66 3.42 -10.08
CA PHE A 102 8.77 2.41 -9.03
C PHE A 102 8.43 1.04 -9.58
N LEU A 103 8.95 0.00 -8.93
CA LEU A 103 8.46 -1.37 -9.10
C LEU A 103 7.56 -1.70 -7.91
N THR A 104 6.32 -2.03 -8.21
CA THR A 104 5.28 -2.25 -7.21
C THR A 104 4.77 -3.68 -7.25
N SER A 105 4.65 -4.28 -6.07
CA SER A 105 4.03 -5.59 -5.91
C SER A 105 2.93 -5.50 -4.86
N LYS A 106 1.83 -6.25 -5.07
CA LYS A 106 0.66 -6.23 -4.19
C LYS A 106 0.13 -7.64 -3.99
N TRP A 107 -0.30 -7.90 -2.79
CA TRP A 107 -0.86 -9.19 -2.38
C TRP A 107 -2.15 -8.98 -1.60
N PRO A 108 -3.09 -9.94 -1.69
CA PRO A 108 -4.24 -9.90 -0.80
C PRO A 108 -3.83 -10.23 0.63
N VAL A 109 -4.55 -9.63 1.58
CA VAL A 109 -4.46 -9.97 3.00
C VAL A 109 -5.69 -10.78 3.34
N TYR A 110 -5.49 -11.94 3.93
CA TYR A 110 -6.57 -12.88 4.29
C TYR A 110 -6.81 -12.90 5.79
N ASP A 111 -8.03 -13.22 6.18
CA ASP A 111 -8.30 -13.62 7.56
C ASP A 111 -8.10 -15.13 7.72
N PRO A 112 -8.22 -15.69 8.95
CA PRO A 112 -7.98 -17.11 9.16
C PRO A 112 -8.96 -18.06 8.46
N VAL A 113 -10.08 -17.56 7.95
CA VAL A 113 -11.06 -18.37 7.20
C VAL A 113 -10.99 -18.08 5.69
N ASP A 114 -9.84 -17.60 5.21
CA ASP A 114 -9.57 -17.33 3.80
C ASP A 114 -10.42 -16.23 3.16
N LYS A 115 -10.98 -15.34 3.97
CA LYS A 115 -11.63 -14.14 3.45
C LYS A 115 -10.60 -13.04 3.22
N ILE A 116 -10.67 -12.38 2.06
CA ILE A 116 -9.78 -11.24 1.79
C ILE A 116 -10.30 -10.02 2.56
N ILE A 117 -9.44 -9.46 3.42
CA ILE A 117 -9.78 -8.34 4.28
C ILE A 117 -9.04 -7.07 3.91
N GLY A 118 -8.16 -7.11 2.93
CA GLY A 118 -7.42 -5.93 2.48
C GLY A 118 -6.34 -6.29 1.49
N THR A 119 -5.49 -5.30 1.20
CA THR A 119 -4.35 -5.43 0.30
C THR A 119 -3.08 -4.96 1.00
N PHE A 120 -1.97 -5.61 0.69
CA PHE A 120 -0.64 -5.20 1.13
C PHE A 120 0.20 -4.90 -0.10
N GLY A 121 0.88 -3.76 -0.09
CA GLY A 121 1.72 -3.37 -1.21
C GLY A 121 3.11 -2.94 -0.76
N ILE A 122 4.09 -3.17 -1.63
CA ILE A 122 5.43 -2.61 -1.50
C ILE A 122 5.84 -2.00 -2.83
N SER A 123 6.66 -0.94 -2.75
CA SER A 123 7.23 -0.29 -3.93
C SER A 123 8.69 0.02 -3.68
N ARG A 124 9.53 -0.23 -4.69
CA ARG A 124 10.93 0.16 -4.67
C ARG A 124 11.18 1.20 -5.74
N HIS A 125 11.86 2.27 -5.37
CA HIS A 125 12.22 3.32 -6.31
C HIS A 125 13.23 2.78 -7.34
N LEU A 126 13.02 3.11 -8.61
CA LEU A 126 13.97 2.80 -9.65
C LEU A 126 14.94 3.97 -9.81
N ASN A 127 16.20 3.68 -9.61
CA ASN A 127 17.27 4.67 -9.77
C ASN A 127 17.86 4.59 -11.17
#